data_e1f4a00c760d767b262d75ffe049346c
#
_entry.id   e1f4a00c760d767b262d75ffe049346c
#
_cell.length_a   1.000
_cell.length_b   1.000
_cell.length_c   1.000
_cell.angle_alpha   90.00
_cell.angle_beta   90.00
_cell.angle_gamma   90.00
#
_symmetry.space_group_name_H-M   'P 1'
#
loop_
_entity.id
_entity.type
_entity.pdbx_description
1 polymer ?
#
loop_
_entity_poly.entity_id
_entity_poly.type
_entity_poly.pdbx_seq_one_letter_code
_entity_poly.pdbx_strand_id
1 'polypeptide(L)'
;SVTVKENLKGKFYAYNVFGEYPEFQGKKDVVDPYAKCVIGKTGRAMVINEKSYGKKDPLRSNVPLSSSVVYEIHMRDISISEDAGTTFGGKYLALTQDKTAYQEKAVKGKKAAKVSTLLSHIKELGVNTVQIMPIQDFDNDESNENEYGWGYMPRYFNSPDGIYSSNWKDDSKIREVRKMVASLHKNGLRAILDVVYNHTAEGFYGEGIYSFNAFVPYFYYRFGNGYISNGSGCGNELRSEAPMVRKFIIETLRFWTEFYDFDGFRFDLMGLIDLETMREIVKELSAVKPDIFIYGE
;
A
#
# COMPACT_ATOMS: atom_id res chain seq x y z
N SER A 1 9.67 -13.76 22.36
CA SER A 1 10.20 -14.11 21.03
C SER A 1 10.44 -15.62 20.94
N VAL A 2 10.20 -16.17 19.76
CA VAL A 2 10.46 -17.59 19.44
C VAL A 2 11.46 -17.64 18.31
N THR A 3 12.48 -18.49 18.43
CA THR A 3 13.45 -18.75 17.37
C THR A 3 13.23 -20.14 16.81
N VAL A 4 12.99 -20.23 15.50
CA VAL A 4 12.85 -21.49 14.79
C VAL A 4 14.15 -21.72 14.00
N LYS A 5 14.74 -22.92 14.13
CA LYS A 5 16.04 -23.25 13.51
C LYS A 5 15.95 -23.65 12.02
N GLU A 6 14.75 -23.60 11.43
CA GLU A 6 14.50 -23.97 10.05
C GLU A 6 14.36 -22.75 9.15
N ASN A 7 14.58 -22.94 7.83
CA ASN A 7 14.25 -21.91 6.84
C ASN A 7 12.73 -21.89 6.62
N LEU A 8 12.08 -20.87 7.12
CA LEU A 8 10.62 -20.71 7.05
C LEU A 8 10.15 -19.90 5.83
N LYS A 9 11.04 -19.48 4.92
CA LYS A 9 10.65 -18.71 3.73
C LYS A 9 9.52 -19.42 2.97
N GLY A 10 8.43 -18.72 2.69
CA GLY A 10 7.25 -19.24 2.00
C GLY A 10 6.31 -20.05 2.87
N LYS A 11 6.62 -20.25 4.15
CA LYS A 11 5.67 -20.84 5.10
C LYS A 11 4.70 -19.78 5.59
N PHE A 12 3.50 -20.22 5.95
CA PHE A 12 2.47 -19.36 6.49
C PHE A 12 2.43 -19.42 8.00
N TYR A 13 2.09 -18.31 8.64
CA TYR A 13 1.89 -18.23 10.07
C TYR A 13 0.69 -17.34 10.42
N ALA A 14 0.15 -17.58 11.59
CA ALA A 14 -0.83 -16.75 12.26
C ALA A 14 -0.69 -16.96 13.78
N TYR A 15 -1.32 -16.11 14.55
CA TYR A 15 -1.30 -16.22 16.00
C TYR A 15 -2.63 -16.77 16.53
N ASN A 16 -2.54 -17.57 17.60
CA ASN A 16 -3.68 -17.82 18.48
C ASN A 16 -3.52 -16.90 19.69
N VAL A 17 -4.47 -16.03 19.92
CA VAL A 17 -4.42 -15.04 21.00
C VAL A 17 -5.40 -15.44 22.10
N PHE A 18 -4.92 -15.41 23.34
CA PHE A 18 -5.70 -15.67 24.53
C PHE A 18 -5.63 -14.46 25.47
N GLY A 19 -6.75 -14.05 26.04
CA GLY A 19 -6.84 -12.90 26.93
C GLY A 19 -7.99 -13.02 27.93
N GLU A 20 -8.10 -12.04 28.81
CA GLU A 20 -9.11 -12.02 29.87
C GLU A 20 -10.51 -11.62 29.36
N TYR A 21 -10.59 -10.94 28.20
CA TYR A 21 -11.87 -10.55 27.61
C TYR A 21 -12.55 -11.75 26.95
N PRO A 22 -13.78 -12.12 27.37
CA PRO A 22 -14.48 -13.31 26.86
C PRO A 22 -14.63 -13.36 25.35
N GLU A 23 -14.86 -12.22 24.69
CA GLU A 23 -15.00 -12.09 23.24
C GLU A 23 -13.71 -12.33 22.45
N PHE A 24 -12.56 -12.32 23.15
CA PHE A 24 -11.23 -12.52 22.55
C PHE A 24 -10.55 -13.81 23.00
N GLN A 25 -11.22 -14.64 23.80
CA GLN A 25 -10.65 -15.91 24.23
C GLN A 25 -10.53 -16.89 23.07
N GLY A 26 -9.29 -17.31 22.81
CA GLY A 26 -9.00 -18.31 21.79
C GLY A 26 -9.25 -17.86 20.36
N LYS A 27 -9.16 -16.55 20.05
CA LYS A 27 -9.21 -16.08 18.67
C LYS A 27 -8.06 -16.74 17.90
N LYS A 28 -8.42 -17.54 16.90
CA LYS A 28 -7.49 -18.29 16.05
C LYS A 28 -7.20 -17.54 14.76
N ASP A 29 -6.04 -17.83 14.18
CA ASP A 29 -5.62 -17.31 12.89
C ASP A 29 -5.60 -15.77 12.82
N VAL A 30 -5.16 -15.14 13.93
CA VAL A 30 -4.96 -13.69 13.99
C VAL A 30 -3.73 -13.32 13.20
N VAL A 31 -3.89 -12.39 12.27
CA VAL A 31 -2.79 -11.94 11.39
C VAL A 31 -1.93 -10.91 12.14
N ASP A 32 -0.63 -11.06 12.03
CA ASP A 32 0.36 -10.12 12.54
C ASP A 32 0.13 -8.71 11.94
N PRO A 33 -0.06 -7.65 12.73
CA PRO A 33 -0.16 -6.28 12.22
C PRO A 33 1.06 -5.83 11.41
N TYR A 34 2.22 -6.44 11.66
CA TYR A 34 3.48 -6.17 10.94
C TYR A 34 3.73 -7.14 9.78
N ALA A 35 2.77 -7.98 9.41
CA ALA A 35 2.92 -8.92 8.31
C ALA A 35 3.21 -8.19 6.98
N LYS A 36 4.26 -8.63 6.30
CA LYS A 36 4.76 -8.01 5.06
C LYS A 36 4.24 -8.67 3.78
N CYS A 37 3.57 -9.79 3.93
CA CYS A 37 2.93 -10.53 2.84
C CYS A 37 1.77 -11.33 3.43
N VAL A 38 0.55 -10.86 3.24
CA VAL A 38 -0.67 -11.56 3.63
C VAL A 38 -1.36 -12.08 2.37
N ILE A 39 -1.86 -13.28 2.38
CA ILE A 39 -2.45 -13.94 1.22
C ILE A 39 -3.93 -14.15 1.44
N GLY A 40 -4.75 -13.47 0.64
CA GLY A 40 -6.22 -13.54 0.68
C GLY A 40 -6.85 -12.81 1.86
N LYS A 41 -8.11 -12.51 1.74
CA LYS A 41 -8.90 -11.70 2.69
C LYS A 41 -8.85 -12.21 4.15
N THR A 42 -8.94 -13.51 4.35
CA THR A 42 -8.89 -14.17 5.65
C THR A 42 -7.61 -14.97 5.84
N GLY A 43 -6.59 -14.62 5.08
CA GLY A 43 -5.38 -15.40 4.93
C GLY A 43 -4.44 -15.30 6.12
N ARG A 44 -3.29 -15.92 5.94
CA ARG A 44 -2.20 -15.92 6.90
C ARG A 44 -1.04 -15.13 6.35
N ALA A 45 -0.19 -14.65 7.25
CA ALA A 45 1.05 -14.00 6.87
C ALA A 45 2.04 -15.03 6.30
N MET A 46 2.66 -14.72 5.17
CA MET A 46 3.75 -15.51 4.60
C MET A 46 5.09 -14.99 5.12
N VAL A 47 5.95 -15.89 5.56
CA VAL A 47 7.33 -15.57 5.93
C VAL A 47 8.13 -15.24 4.67
N ILE A 48 8.64 -14.02 4.58
CA ILE A 48 9.49 -13.56 3.49
C ILE A 48 10.95 -13.41 3.93
N ASN A 49 11.86 -13.45 2.97
CA ASN A 49 13.26 -13.06 3.20
C ASN A 49 13.56 -11.78 2.41
N GLU A 50 13.54 -10.63 3.08
CA GLU A 50 13.74 -9.31 2.46
C GLU A 50 15.02 -9.22 1.63
N LYS A 51 16.10 -9.86 2.09
CA LYS A 51 17.39 -9.87 1.39
C LYS A 51 17.32 -10.58 0.02
N SER A 52 16.34 -11.48 -0.17
CA SER A 52 16.18 -12.22 -1.43
C SER A 52 15.59 -11.38 -2.58
N TYR A 53 15.08 -10.18 -2.30
CA TYR A 53 14.50 -9.29 -3.33
C TYR A 53 15.52 -8.33 -3.96
N GLY A 54 16.80 -8.47 -3.60
CA GLY A 54 17.89 -7.67 -4.16
C GLY A 54 18.00 -6.26 -3.60
N LYS A 55 18.96 -5.51 -4.11
CA LYS A 55 19.17 -4.11 -3.75
C LYS A 55 18.19 -3.21 -4.49
N LYS A 56 18.02 -1.98 -3.98
CA LYS A 56 17.27 -0.93 -4.67
C LYS A 56 18.08 -0.39 -5.84
N ASP A 57 17.37 0.16 -6.83
CA ASP A 57 17.99 0.94 -7.88
C ASP A 57 18.42 2.32 -7.29
N PRO A 58 19.66 2.77 -7.52
CA PRO A 58 20.11 4.06 -7.01
C PRO A 58 19.53 5.26 -7.78
N LEU A 59 18.83 5.04 -8.88
CA LEU A 59 18.24 6.13 -9.66
C LEU A 59 17.19 6.90 -8.84
N ARG A 60 17.27 8.22 -8.93
CA ARG A 60 16.39 9.16 -8.22
C ARG A 60 15.98 10.29 -9.15
N SER A 61 14.83 10.87 -8.86
CA SER A 61 14.45 12.15 -9.44
C SER A 61 15.29 13.27 -8.84
N ASN A 62 15.90 14.10 -9.67
CA ASN A 62 16.66 15.27 -9.24
C ASN A 62 15.82 16.56 -9.21
N VAL A 63 14.51 16.46 -9.43
CA VAL A 63 13.61 17.62 -9.44
C VAL A 63 13.37 18.09 -8.00
N PRO A 64 13.54 19.39 -7.68
CA PRO A 64 13.19 19.93 -6.37
C PRO A 64 11.72 19.67 -6.01
N LEU A 65 11.41 19.44 -4.74
CA LEU A 65 10.04 19.22 -4.28
C LEU A 65 9.09 20.36 -4.65
N SER A 66 9.57 21.60 -4.60
CA SER A 66 8.82 22.79 -5.00
C SER A 66 8.43 22.84 -6.48
N SER A 67 9.05 22.01 -7.31
CA SER A 67 8.76 21.88 -8.75
C SER A 67 8.02 20.59 -9.06
N SER A 68 7.47 19.90 -8.07
CA SER A 68 6.72 18.68 -8.28
C SER A 68 5.38 18.95 -8.96
N VAL A 69 5.14 18.24 -10.04
CA VAL A 69 3.83 18.15 -10.71
C VAL A 69 3.34 16.72 -10.50
N VAL A 70 2.31 16.58 -9.68
CA VAL A 70 1.79 15.28 -9.23
C VAL A 70 0.67 14.81 -10.15
N TYR A 71 0.75 13.58 -10.60
CA TYR A 71 -0.31 12.89 -11.33
C TYR A 71 -0.77 11.67 -10.53
N GLU A 72 -2.03 11.69 -10.12
CA GLU A 72 -2.64 10.61 -9.38
C GLU A 72 -3.12 9.51 -10.31
N ILE A 73 -2.86 8.26 -9.92
CA ILE A 73 -3.29 7.07 -10.65
C ILE A 73 -3.91 6.03 -9.73
N HIS A 74 -4.93 5.33 -10.23
CA HIS A 74 -5.40 4.09 -9.67
C HIS A 74 -4.80 2.90 -10.42
N MET A 75 -4.24 1.91 -9.70
CA MET A 75 -3.46 0.83 -10.34
C MET A 75 -4.23 0.03 -11.39
N ARG A 76 -5.51 -0.25 -11.11
CA ARG A 76 -6.35 -0.96 -12.08
C ARG A 76 -6.74 -0.07 -13.24
N ASP A 77 -7.24 1.11 -12.95
CA ASP A 77 -7.94 1.94 -13.95
C ASP A 77 -7.01 2.49 -15.01
N ILE A 78 -5.75 2.79 -14.65
CA ILE A 78 -4.79 3.28 -15.62
C ILE A 78 -4.47 2.27 -16.73
N SER A 79 -4.71 0.97 -16.51
CA SER A 79 -4.20 -0.09 -17.39
C SER A 79 -5.20 -1.18 -17.77
N ILE A 80 -6.41 -1.21 -17.17
CA ILE A 80 -7.37 -2.32 -17.38
C ILE A 80 -8.03 -2.30 -18.76
N SER A 81 -8.12 -1.14 -19.41
CA SER A 81 -8.69 -1.04 -20.74
C SER A 81 -7.85 -1.84 -21.75
N GLU A 82 -8.51 -2.53 -22.67
CA GLU A 82 -7.86 -3.20 -23.81
C GLU A 82 -7.02 -2.21 -24.63
N ASP A 83 -7.44 -0.96 -24.68
CA ASP A 83 -6.75 0.12 -25.38
C ASP A 83 -5.48 0.61 -24.65
N ALA A 84 -5.22 0.17 -23.42
CA ALA A 84 -4.01 0.53 -22.70
C ALA A 84 -2.72 0.00 -23.36
N GLY A 85 -2.83 -0.97 -24.27
CA GLY A 85 -1.70 -1.52 -25.02
C GLY A 85 -0.67 -2.23 -24.15
N THR A 86 -1.11 -2.78 -23.03
CA THR A 86 -0.32 -3.58 -22.08
C THR A 86 -0.81 -5.02 -22.03
N THR A 87 0.10 -5.94 -21.71
CA THR A 87 -0.26 -7.34 -21.38
C THR A 87 -0.55 -7.54 -19.89
N PHE A 88 -0.41 -6.48 -19.07
CA PHE A 88 -0.59 -6.51 -17.62
C PHE A 88 -1.73 -5.60 -17.17
N GLY A 89 -2.88 -5.67 -17.85
CA GLY A 89 -4.05 -4.86 -17.50
C GLY A 89 -4.44 -5.01 -16.03
N GLY A 90 -4.60 -3.90 -15.32
CA GLY A 90 -4.95 -3.85 -13.91
C GLY A 90 -3.87 -4.32 -12.92
N LYS A 91 -2.62 -4.51 -13.35
CA LYS A 91 -1.54 -5.09 -12.54
C LYS A 91 -0.35 -4.13 -12.36
N TYR A 92 0.40 -4.28 -11.26
CA TYR A 92 1.62 -3.51 -10.98
C TYR A 92 2.60 -3.47 -12.15
N LEU A 93 2.73 -4.58 -12.85
CA LEU A 93 3.66 -4.72 -13.96
C LEU A 93 3.29 -3.85 -15.19
N ALA A 94 2.07 -3.32 -15.27
CA ALA A 94 1.68 -2.41 -16.35
C ALA A 94 2.59 -1.18 -16.44
N LEU A 95 3.02 -0.64 -15.29
CA LEU A 95 3.94 0.51 -15.22
C LEU A 95 5.43 0.14 -15.40
N THR A 96 5.72 -1.11 -15.75
CA THR A 96 7.09 -1.54 -16.09
C THR A 96 7.32 -1.68 -17.59
N GLN A 97 6.28 -1.54 -18.40
CA GLN A 97 6.35 -1.66 -19.85
C GLN A 97 6.65 -0.31 -20.51
N ASP A 98 7.67 -0.30 -21.35
CA ASP A 98 8.03 0.86 -22.18
C ASP A 98 7.23 0.87 -23.49
N LYS A 99 6.98 2.05 -24.04
CA LYS A 99 6.40 2.27 -25.39
C LYS A 99 5.00 1.69 -25.57
N THR A 100 4.23 1.58 -24.48
CA THR A 100 2.82 1.20 -24.57
C THR A 100 2.04 2.26 -25.34
N ALA A 101 1.11 1.83 -26.17
CA ALA A 101 0.32 2.74 -26.99
C ALA A 101 -0.98 2.08 -27.42
N TYR A 102 -2.01 2.90 -27.54
CA TYR A 102 -3.24 2.61 -28.25
C TYR A 102 -3.06 2.89 -29.74
N GLN A 103 -3.57 2.01 -30.58
CA GLN A 103 -3.61 2.21 -32.02
C GLN A 103 -5.07 2.44 -32.45
N GLU A 104 -5.36 3.67 -32.89
CA GLU A 104 -6.68 3.95 -33.45
C GLU A 104 -6.97 3.06 -34.66
N LYS A 105 -8.23 2.65 -34.79
CA LYS A 105 -8.67 1.94 -36.01
C LYS A 105 -8.55 2.89 -37.20
N ALA A 106 -7.95 2.40 -38.27
CA ALA A 106 -7.82 3.17 -39.50
C ALA A 106 -9.21 3.57 -40.04
N VAL A 107 -9.45 4.85 -40.15
CA VAL A 107 -10.64 5.40 -40.85
C VAL A 107 -10.25 5.69 -42.29
N LYS A 108 -11.13 5.35 -43.24
CA LYS A 108 -10.88 5.54 -44.68
C LYS A 108 -10.38 6.98 -44.99
N GLY A 109 -9.16 7.07 -45.48
CA GLY A 109 -8.52 8.34 -45.82
C GLY A 109 -7.70 9.03 -44.73
N LYS A 110 -7.61 8.45 -43.51
CA LYS A 110 -6.74 8.94 -42.42
C LYS A 110 -5.79 7.84 -41.98
N LYS A 111 -4.51 8.21 -41.72
CA LYS A 111 -3.61 7.26 -41.03
C LYS A 111 -4.09 7.05 -39.59
N ALA A 112 -4.10 5.79 -39.14
CA ALA A 112 -4.35 5.48 -37.76
C ALA A 112 -3.35 6.20 -36.85
N ALA A 113 -3.83 6.98 -35.90
CA ALA A 113 -2.97 7.59 -34.89
C ALA A 113 -2.48 6.56 -33.89
N LYS A 114 -1.27 6.71 -33.45
CA LYS A 114 -0.70 5.96 -32.33
C LYS A 114 -0.63 6.90 -31.13
N VAL A 115 -1.37 6.61 -30.08
CA VAL A 115 -1.43 7.41 -28.86
C VAL A 115 -0.69 6.66 -27.76
N SER A 116 0.28 7.31 -27.13
CA SER A 116 1.01 6.71 -26.01
C SER A 116 0.09 6.51 -24.81
N THR A 117 0.34 5.45 -24.07
CA THR A 117 -0.42 5.06 -22.88
C THR A 117 0.52 4.83 -21.71
N LEU A 118 -0.03 4.67 -20.50
CA LEU A 118 0.69 4.31 -19.29
C LEU A 118 1.95 5.19 -19.06
N LEU A 119 3.07 4.55 -18.78
CA LEU A 119 4.34 5.23 -18.49
C LEU A 119 4.79 6.18 -19.62
N SER A 120 4.58 5.79 -20.88
CA SER A 120 4.89 6.63 -22.04
C SER A 120 4.05 7.90 -22.04
N HIS A 121 2.76 7.80 -21.75
CA HIS A 121 1.84 8.95 -21.65
C HIS A 121 2.20 9.85 -20.45
N ILE A 122 2.45 9.27 -19.29
CA ILE A 122 2.86 10.02 -18.07
C ILE A 122 4.10 10.87 -18.36
N LYS A 123 5.07 10.34 -19.10
CA LYS A 123 6.27 11.09 -19.52
C LYS A 123 5.94 12.20 -20.49
N GLU A 124 5.07 11.98 -21.46
CA GLU A 124 4.64 13.00 -22.43
C GLU A 124 3.87 14.15 -21.79
N LEU A 125 3.11 13.88 -20.71
CA LEU A 125 2.46 14.92 -19.90
C LEU A 125 3.47 15.86 -19.23
N GLY A 126 4.73 15.46 -19.09
CA GLY A 126 5.76 16.25 -18.43
C GLY A 126 5.64 16.31 -16.93
N VAL A 127 4.82 15.46 -16.30
CA VAL A 127 4.76 15.29 -14.84
C VAL A 127 6.02 14.60 -14.34
N ASN A 128 6.39 14.84 -13.10
CA ASN A 128 7.61 14.30 -12.50
C ASN A 128 7.37 13.50 -11.21
N THR A 129 6.12 13.39 -10.80
CA THR A 129 5.71 12.70 -9.58
C THR A 129 4.42 11.94 -9.84
N VAL A 130 4.40 10.65 -9.51
CA VAL A 130 3.22 9.80 -9.63
C VAL A 130 2.74 9.43 -8.24
N GLN A 131 1.53 9.86 -7.89
CA GLN A 131 0.81 9.46 -6.70
C GLN A 131 0.00 8.20 -7.03
N ILE A 132 0.27 7.13 -6.32
CA ILE A 132 -0.43 5.85 -6.49
C ILE A 132 -1.48 5.75 -5.39
N MET A 133 -2.76 5.65 -5.77
CA MET A 133 -3.87 5.38 -4.84
C MET A 133 -3.57 4.15 -4.00
N PRO A 134 -4.22 3.94 -2.84
CA PRO A 134 -3.78 2.95 -1.87
C PRO A 134 -3.58 1.56 -2.47
N ILE A 135 -2.38 1.01 -2.24
CA ILE A 135 -2.01 -0.36 -2.60
C ILE A 135 -1.56 -1.19 -1.38
N GLN A 136 -1.67 -0.62 -0.18
CA GLN A 136 -1.63 -1.43 1.04
C GLN A 136 -2.83 -2.37 1.00
N ASP A 137 -2.66 -3.58 1.50
CA ASP A 137 -3.70 -4.61 1.50
C ASP A 137 -5.00 -4.08 2.16
N PHE A 138 -6.10 -4.13 1.43
CA PHE A 138 -7.38 -3.55 1.82
C PHE A 138 -8.52 -4.59 1.77
N ASP A 139 -9.69 -4.21 2.20
CA ASP A 139 -10.84 -5.12 2.30
C ASP A 139 -11.42 -5.47 0.93
N ASN A 140 -10.89 -6.53 0.32
CA ASN A 140 -11.33 -7.09 -0.95
C ASN A 140 -11.19 -8.62 -0.97
N ASP A 141 -11.60 -9.23 -2.06
CA ASP A 141 -11.30 -10.63 -2.42
C ASP A 141 -10.25 -10.66 -3.53
N GLU A 142 -8.98 -10.82 -3.17
CA GLU A 142 -7.85 -10.91 -4.12
C GLU A 142 -8.03 -12.01 -5.19
N SER A 143 -8.91 -13.00 -4.97
CA SER A 143 -9.21 -14.07 -5.92
C SER A 143 -10.21 -13.69 -7.00
N ASN A 144 -10.93 -12.59 -6.81
CA ASN A 144 -11.93 -12.07 -7.73
C ASN A 144 -11.36 -10.93 -8.57
N GLU A 145 -10.87 -11.22 -9.76
CA GLU A 145 -10.28 -10.22 -10.66
C GLU A 145 -11.24 -9.10 -11.09
N ASN A 146 -12.55 -9.29 -10.91
CA ASN A 146 -13.59 -8.31 -11.24
C ASN A 146 -13.90 -7.39 -10.05
N GLU A 147 -13.38 -7.67 -8.87
CA GLU A 147 -13.60 -6.82 -7.72
C GLU A 147 -12.94 -5.46 -7.91
N TYR A 148 -13.65 -4.41 -7.51
CA TYR A 148 -13.23 -3.04 -7.69
C TYR A 148 -13.28 -2.30 -6.36
N GLY A 149 -12.21 -1.61 -6.04
CA GLY A 149 -12.11 -0.77 -4.87
C GLY A 149 -10.95 0.20 -5.00
N TRP A 150 -11.07 1.36 -4.34
CA TRP A 150 -10.03 2.39 -4.37
C TRP A 150 -8.91 2.17 -3.35
N GLY A 151 -9.07 1.16 -2.47
CA GLY A 151 -8.05 0.82 -1.49
C GLY A 151 -8.18 1.55 -0.14
N TYR A 152 -9.19 2.39 0.06
CA TYR A 152 -9.36 3.19 1.29
C TYR A 152 -10.00 2.43 2.47
N MET A 153 -9.93 1.10 2.48
CA MET A 153 -10.32 0.26 3.63
C MET A 153 -9.17 -0.67 4.03
N PRO A 154 -8.09 -0.14 4.65
CA PRO A 154 -6.85 -0.88 4.86
C PRO A 154 -7.03 -2.01 5.89
N ARG A 155 -6.39 -3.15 5.61
CA ARG A 155 -6.34 -4.32 6.49
C ARG A 155 -4.91 -4.58 7.02
N TYR A 156 -3.93 -4.67 6.12
CA TYR A 156 -2.55 -5.06 6.48
C TYR A 156 -1.53 -4.08 5.88
N PHE A 157 -1.11 -3.15 6.69
CA PHE A 157 -0.36 -1.95 6.30
C PHE A 157 1.03 -2.20 5.67
N ASN A 158 1.67 -3.35 5.94
CA ASN A 158 2.98 -3.68 5.38
C ASN A 158 2.90 -4.62 4.17
N SER A 159 1.73 -5.18 3.88
CA SER A 159 1.50 -6.05 2.72
C SER A 159 0.96 -5.22 1.55
N PRO A 160 1.53 -5.30 0.35
CA PRO A 160 0.83 -4.85 -0.84
C PRO A 160 -0.41 -5.68 -1.09
N ASP A 161 -1.42 -5.12 -1.75
CA ASP A 161 -2.61 -5.85 -2.15
C ASP A 161 -2.31 -6.83 -3.30
N GLY A 162 -2.83 -8.04 -3.21
CA GLY A 162 -2.61 -9.09 -4.20
C GLY A 162 -3.45 -8.96 -5.46
N ILE A 163 -4.54 -8.19 -5.43
CA ILE A 163 -5.43 -8.02 -6.59
C ILE A 163 -4.69 -7.39 -7.79
N TYR A 164 -3.70 -6.55 -7.51
CA TYR A 164 -2.88 -5.90 -8.54
C TYR A 164 -1.63 -6.72 -8.93
N SER A 165 -1.42 -7.90 -8.35
CA SER A 165 -0.29 -8.75 -8.72
C SER A 165 -0.65 -9.76 -9.81
N SER A 166 0.36 -10.30 -10.48
CA SER A 166 0.20 -11.38 -11.46
C SER A 166 -0.20 -12.71 -10.82
N ASN A 167 0.11 -12.88 -9.52
CA ASN A 167 -0.29 -14.03 -8.72
C ASN A 167 -0.53 -13.60 -7.27
N TRP A 168 -1.78 -13.59 -6.83
CA TRP A 168 -2.14 -13.21 -5.47
C TRP A 168 -1.76 -14.26 -4.40
N LYS A 169 -1.48 -15.52 -4.81
CA LYS A 169 -1.25 -16.65 -3.91
C LYS A 169 0.19 -16.75 -3.37
N ASP A 170 1.08 -15.86 -3.80
CA ASP A 170 2.48 -15.88 -3.40
C ASP A 170 3.05 -14.47 -3.15
N ASP A 171 4.39 -14.37 -3.05
CA ASP A 171 5.09 -13.10 -2.85
C ASP A 171 5.30 -12.27 -4.14
N SER A 172 4.57 -12.56 -5.23
CA SER A 172 4.66 -11.80 -6.50
C SER A 172 4.37 -10.33 -6.29
N LYS A 173 3.34 -9.99 -5.48
CA LYS A 173 3.00 -8.62 -5.14
C LYS A 173 4.19 -7.80 -4.62
N ILE A 174 5.07 -8.40 -3.83
CA ILE A 174 6.27 -7.74 -3.31
C ILE A 174 7.26 -7.44 -4.44
N ARG A 175 7.55 -8.43 -5.27
CA ARG A 175 8.49 -8.27 -6.40
C ARG A 175 8.01 -7.26 -7.41
N GLU A 176 6.72 -7.27 -7.67
CA GLU A 176 6.09 -6.43 -8.69
C GLU A 176 6.00 -4.96 -8.26
N VAL A 177 5.63 -4.67 -7.01
CA VAL A 177 5.68 -3.30 -6.47
C VAL A 177 7.10 -2.74 -6.53
N ARG A 178 8.12 -3.53 -6.15
CA ARG A 178 9.52 -3.10 -6.25
C ARG A 178 9.94 -2.81 -7.70
N LYS A 179 9.52 -3.64 -8.66
CA LYS A 179 9.78 -3.41 -10.09
C LYS A 179 9.07 -2.17 -10.60
N MET A 180 7.84 -1.95 -10.18
CA MET A 180 7.05 -0.76 -10.55
C MET A 180 7.76 0.51 -10.08
N VAL A 181 8.12 0.60 -8.81
CA VAL A 181 8.81 1.77 -8.26
C VAL A 181 10.16 1.98 -8.95
N ALA A 182 10.95 0.93 -9.15
CA ALA A 182 12.21 1.02 -9.89
C ALA A 182 12.01 1.50 -11.35
N SER A 183 10.91 1.10 -11.99
CA SER A 183 10.56 1.58 -13.33
C SER A 183 10.22 3.07 -13.35
N LEU A 184 9.46 3.56 -12.37
CA LEU A 184 9.18 4.99 -12.23
C LEU A 184 10.49 5.77 -12.04
N HIS A 185 11.37 5.35 -11.14
CA HIS A 185 12.68 5.97 -10.91
C HIS A 185 13.55 5.99 -12.17
N LYS A 186 13.64 4.88 -12.89
CA LYS A 186 14.38 4.78 -14.16
C LYS A 186 13.89 5.80 -15.20
N ASN A 187 12.63 6.19 -15.13
CA ASN A 187 12.02 7.18 -16.00
C ASN A 187 12.02 8.62 -15.42
N GLY A 188 12.75 8.84 -14.32
CA GLY A 188 12.90 10.17 -13.70
C GLY A 188 11.68 10.62 -12.89
N LEU A 189 10.75 9.70 -12.57
CA LEU A 189 9.52 9.97 -11.84
C LEU A 189 9.69 9.61 -10.36
N ARG A 190 9.15 10.43 -9.45
CA ARG A 190 8.95 10.07 -8.05
C ARG A 190 7.73 9.17 -7.91
N ALA A 191 7.81 8.24 -6.98
CA ALA A 191 6.71 7.37 -6.57
C ALA A 191 6.19 7.80 -5.19
N ILE A 192 4.96 8.29 -5.11
CA ILE A 192 4.26 8.64 -3.88
C ILE A 192 3.20 7.59 -3.61
N LEU A 193 3.15 7.09 -2.38
CA LEU A 193 2.10 6.18 -1.94
C LEU A 193 1.01 6.94 -1.19
N ASP A 194 -0.23 6.75 -1.62
CA ASP A 194 -1.38 7.19 -0.84
C ASP A 194 -1.61 6.20 0.31
N VAL A 195 -1.69 6.71 1.54
CA VAL A 195 -1.74 5.90 2.76
C VAL A 195 -2.91 6.29 3.65
N VAL A 196 -3.57 5.28 4.22
CA VAL A 196 -4.77 5.43 5.02
C VAL A 196 -4.47 5.01 6.46
N TYR A 197 -4.01 5.97 7.29
CA TYR A 197 -3.74 5.73 8.71
C TYR A 197 -4.77 6.37 9.64
N ASN A 198 -5.86 6.87 9.08
CA ASN A 198 -6.95 7.46 9.86
C ASN A 198 -7.94 6.41 10.38
N HIS A 199 -8.13 5.28 9.68
CA HIS A 199 -9.03 4.19 10.05
C HIS A 199 -8.54 2.84 9.53
N THR A 200 -9.28 1.77 9.82
CA THR A 200 -9.06 0.41 9.31
C THR A 200 -10.38 -0.24 8.91
N ALA A 201 -10.30 -1.32 8.15
CA ALA A 201 -11.44 -2.19 7.88
C ALA A 201 -11.79 -3.11 9.08
N GLU A 202 -11.02 -3.08 10.17
CA GLU A 202 -11.26 -3.95 11.33
C GLU A 202 -12.48 -3.50 12.13
N GLY A 203 -13.34 -4.45 12.43
CA GLY A 203 -14.50 -4.26 13.30
C GLY A 203 -14.19 -4.51 14.78
N PHE A 204 -15.24 -4.48 15.59
CA PHE A 204 -15.14 -4.65 17.05
C PHE A 204 -15.84 -5.92 17.55
N TYR A 205 -16.47 -6.68 16.66
CA TYR A 205 -17.25 -7.86 17.01
C TYR A 205 -17.03 -9.00 15.99
N GLY A 206 -17.07 -10.21 16.51
CA GLY A 206 -17.13 -11.42 15.70
C GLY A 206 -15.97 -11.58 14.72
N GLU A 207 -16.31 -11.88 13.48
CA GLU A 207 -15.34 -12.11 12.41
C GLU A 207 -14.67 -10.83 11.88
N GLY A 208 -15.24 -9.66 12.20
CA GLY A 208 -14.62 -8.38 11.92
C GLY A 208 -13.33 -8.12 12.68
N ILE A 209 -13.01 -8.92 13.70
CA ILE A 209 -11.79 -8.86 14.53
C ILE A 209 -10.75 -9.80 13.94
N TYR A 210 -9.65 -9.27 13.41
CA TYR A 210 -8.65 -10.12 12.74
C TYR A 210 -7.18 -9.70 12.97
N SER A 211 -6.92 -8.50 13.50
CA SER A 211 -5.56 -7.99 13.72
C SER A 211 -5.46 -7.19 15.03
N PHE A 212 -5.53 -5.86 15.01
CA PHE A 212 -5.29 -5.00 16.18
C PHE A 212 -6.17 -5.34 17.39
N ASN A 213 -7.47 -5.40 17.20
CA ASN A 213 -8.41 -5.73 18.27
C ASN A 213 -8.26 -7.17 18.77
N ALA A 214 -7.74 -8.07 17.95
CA ALA A 214 -7.46 -9.44 18.37
C ALA A 214 -6.23 -9.54 19.26
N PHE A 215 -5.26 -8.64 19.15
CA PHE A 215 -4.07 -8.58 20.01
C PHE A 215 -4.30 -7.78 21.28
N VAL A 216 -4.77 -6.54 21.14
CA VAL A 216 -5.03 -5.65 22.28
C VAL A 216 -6.34 -4.92 22.03
N PRO A 217 -7.46 -5.46 22.53
CA PRO A 217 -8.78 -4.90 22.32
C PRO A 217 -8.85 -3.41 22.65
N TYR A 218 -9.46 -2.65 21.75
CA TYR A 218 -9.73 -1.23 21.90
C TYR A 218 -8.51 -0.29 21.99
N PHE A 219 -7.30 -0.79 22.15
CA PHE A 219 -6.11 0.04 22.36
C PHE A 219 -5.76 0.90 21.15
N TYR A 220 -5.87 0.37 19.95
CA TYR A 220 -5.46 1.03 18.70
C TYR A 220 -6.47 2.07 18.20
N TYR A 221 -7.67 2.07 18.75
CA TYR A 221 -8.77 2.90 18.28
C TYR A 221 -9.12 4.00 19.27
N ARG A 222 -9.62 5.11 18.74
CA ARG A 222 -10.05 6.27 19.51
C ARG A 222 -11.49 6.09 19.98
N PHE A 223 -11.73 6.48 21.24
CA PHE A 223 -13.04 6.44 21.86
C PHE A 223 -13.40 7.85 22.36
N GLY A 224 -14.66 8.24 22.15
CA GLY A 224 -15.24 9.47 22.69
C GLY A 224 -16.58 9.16 23.34
N ASN A 225 -16.82 9.67 24.56
CA ASN A 225 -18.09 9.51 25.30
C ASN A 225 -18.55 8.04 25.45
N GLY A 226 -17.61 7.09 25.56
CA GLY A 226 -17.90 5.66 25.68
C GLY A 226 -18.20 4.93 24.36
N TYR A 227 -18.10 5.63 23.24
CA TYR A 227 -18.31 5.06 21.90
C TYR A 227 -17.06 5.14 21.06
N ILE A 228 -16.96 4.29 20.04
CA ILE A 228 -15.89 4.33 19.04
C ILE A 228 -16.04 5.63 18.24
N SER A 229 -14.95 6.40 18.17
CA SER A 229 -14.90 7.59 17.32
C SER A 229 -14.97 7.19 15.84
N ASN A 230 -15.69 7.98 15.05
CA ASN A 230 -15.91 7.74 13.63
C ASN A 230 -15.85 9.04 12.82
N GLY A 231 -14.84 9.87 13.04
CA GLY A 231 -14.61 11.09 12.26
C GLY A 231 -14.24 10.82 10.82
N SER A 232 -13.70 9.63 10.53
CA SER A 232 -13.46 9.15 9.16
C SER A 232 -14.75 8.86 8.39
N GLY A 233 -15.87 8.59 9.08
CA GLY A 233 -17.09 8.07 8.47
C GLY A 233 -17.04 6.58 8.10
N CYS A 234 -15.89 5.90 8.34
CA CYS A 234 -15.63 4.51 7.92
C CYS A 234 -15.80 3.49 9.07
N GLY A 235 -16.35 3.89 10.21
CA GLY A 235 -16.66 3.00 11.33
C GLY A 235 -15.71 3.04 12.50
N ASN A 236 -14.49 3.55 12.33
CA ASN A 236 -13.50 3.70 13.39
C ASN A 236 -12.47 4.80 13.09
N GLU A 237 -11.68 5.15 14.09
CA GLU A 237 -10.49 6.00 13.96
C GLU A 237 -9.31 5.36 14.68
N LEU A 238 -8.14 5.33 14.04
CA LEU A 238 -6.89 4.97 14.71
C LEU A 238 -6.48 6.06 15.72
N ARG A 239 -6.09 5.65 16.91
CA ARG A 239 -5.64 6.52 17.99
C ARG A 239 -4.17 6.88 17.80
N SER A 240 -3.87 7.72 16.82
CA SER A 240 -2.50 8.08 16.43
C SER A 240 -1.66 8.67 17.56
N GLU A 241 -2.29 9.36 18.53
CA GLU A 241 -1.65 9.89 19.74
C GLU A 241 -1.14 8.82 20.70
N ALA A 242 -1.61 7.57 20.60
CA ALA A 242 -1.12 6.48 21.45
C ALA A 242 0.30 6.06 21.02
N PRO A 243 1.27 5.93 21.97
CA PRO A 243 2.67 5.71 21.63
C PRO A 243 2.93 4.50 20.73
N MET A 244 2.22 3.39 20.95
CA MET A 244 2.40 2.18 20.14
C MET A 244 1.74 2.29 18.77
N VAL A 245 0.66 3.05 18.63
CA VAL A 245 0.03 3.34 17.33
C VAL A 245 0.93 4.26 16.51
N ARG A 246 1.45 5.35 17.11
CA ARG A 246 2.46 6.21 16.51
C ARG A 246 3.68 5.43 16.02
N LYS A 247 4.23 4.60 16.91
CA LYS A 247 5.35 3.72 16.57
C LYS A 247 5.02 2.83 15.36
N PHE A 248 3.85 2.19 15.36
CA PHE A 248 3.39 1.36 14.25
C PHE A 248 3.33 2.13 12.93
N ILE A 249 2.72 3.31 12.93
CA ILE A 249 2.63 4.16 11.74
C ILE A 249 4.03 4.49 11.20
N ILE A 250 4.93 4.95 12.05
CA ILE A 250 6.31 5.32 11.66
C ILE A 250 7.07 4.11 11.11
N GLU A 251 6.99 2.95 11.76
CA GLU A 251 7.70 1.74 11.33
C GLU A 251 7.18 1.20 10.01
N THR A 252 5.87 1.28 9.77
CA THR A 252 5.30 0.86 8.49
C THR A 252 5.70 1.81 7.36
N LEU A 253 5.67 3.12 7.56
CA LEU A 253 6.13 4.11 6.58
C LEU A 253 7.63 3.97 6.28
N ARG A 254 8.45 3.74 7.30
CA ARG A 254 9.87 3.42 7.11
C ARG A 254 10.06 2.18 6.25
N PHE A 255 9.26 1.13 6.49
CA PHE A 255 9.32 -0.08 5.68
C PHE A 255 9.01 0.19 4.20
N TRP A 256 7.98 0.97 3.89
CA TRP A 256 7.67 1.37 2.51
C TRP A 256 8.78 2.23 1.89
N THR A 257 9.38 3.12 2.66
CA THR A 257 10.53 3.95 2.22
C THR A 257 11.79 3.10 2.01
N GLU A 258 12.15 2.27 3.00
CA GLU A 258 13.43 1.53 2.99
C GLU A 258 13.38 0.31 2.10
N PHE A 259 12.26 -0.40 2.02
CA PHE A 259 12.15 -1.67 1.31
C PHE A 259 11.61 -1.52 -0.11
N TYR A 260 10.54 -0.75 -0.31
CA TYR A 260 9.94 -0.50 -1.62
C TYR A 260 10.51 0.73 -2.33
N ASP A 261 11.18 1.62 -1.60
CA ASP A 261 11.83 2.82 -2.12
C ASP A 261 10.88 3.95 -2.55
N PHE A 262 9.72 4.04 -1.95
CA PHE A 262 8.82 5.17 -2.18
C PHE A 262 9.49 6.51 -1.79
N ASP A 263 9.18 7.56 -2.54
CA ASP A 263 9.75 8.90 -2.39
C ASP A 263 8.90 9.80 -1.50
N GLY A 264 7.75 9.33 -1.06
CA GLY A 264 6.88 10.08 -0.18
C GLY A 264 5.52 9.44 0.00
N PHE A 265 4.68 10.17 0.74
CA PHE A 265 3.36 9.72 1.14
C PHE A 265 2.34 10.85 1.07
N ARG A 266 1.17 10.55 0.51
CA ARG A 266 -0.03 11.36 0.68
C ARG A 266 -0.89 10.71 1.78
N PHE A 267 -1.24 11.46 2.80
CA PHE A 267 -2.06 10.94 3.89
C PHE A 267 -3.53 11.27 3.64
N ASP A 268 -4.31 10.23 3.50
CA ASP A 268 -5.77 10.30 3.47
C ASP A 268 -6.29 10.84 4.81
N LEU A 269 -7.23 11.80 4.76
CA LEU A 269 -7.81 12.47 5.93
C LEU A 269 -6.74 12.83 6.99
N MET A 270 -5.66 13.49 6.57
CA MET A 270 -4.50 13.80 7.43
C MET A 270 -4.90 14.53 8.71
N GLY A 271 -5.98 15.33 8.67
CA GLY A 271 -6.50 16.05 9.84
C GLY A 271 -6.97 15.17 11.00
N LEU A 272 -7.15 13.86 10.79
CA LEU A 272 -7.49 12.90 11.85
C LEU A 272 -6.23 12.31 12.54
N ILE A 273 -5.04 12.58 12.03
CA ILE A 273 -3.78 12.18 12.66
C ILE A 273 -3.26 13.33 13.51
N ASP A 274 -2.91 13.06 14.75
CA ASP A 274 -2.43 14.10 15.65
C ASP A 274 -1.11 14.74 15.20
N LEU A 275 -0.96 16.03 15.48
CA LEU A 275 0.16 16.85 15.02
C LEU A 275 1.52 16.31 15.47
N GLU A 276 1.61 15.76 16.67
CA GLU A 276 2.86 15.22 17.20
C GLU A 276 3.28 13.98 16.41
N THR A 277 2.33 13.10 16.09
CA THR A 277 2.59 11.95 15.22
C THR A 277 3.07 12.40 13.84
N MET A 278 2.45 13.41 13.23
CA MET A 278 2.92 13.94 11.94
C MET A 278 4.34 14.53 12.02
N ARG A 279 4.68 15.25 13.10
CA ARG A 279 6.05 15.78 13.32
C ARG A 279 7.07 14.67 13.44
N GLU A 280 6.77 13.63 14.21
CA GLU A 280 7.66 12.47 14.37
C GLU A 280 7.82 11.71 13.05
N ILE A 281 6.76 11.54 12.26
CA ILE A 281 6.83 10.93 10.91
C ILE A 281 7.80 11.72 10.03
N VAL A 282 7.63 13.04 9.92
CA VAL A 282 8.52 13.89 9.11
C VAL A 282 9.97 13.75 9.56
N LYS A 283 10.22 13.84 10.86
CA LYS A 283 11.56 13.71 11.45
C LYS A 283 12.22 12.36 11.12
N GLU A 284 11.53 11.27 11.41
CA GLU A 284 12.07 9.91 11.25
C GLU A 284 12.26 9.54 9.77
N LEU A 285 11.34 9.92 8.90
CA LEU A 285 11.46 9.62 7.48
C LEU A 285 12.51 10.51 6.79
N SER A 286 12.65 11.79 7.17
CA SER A 286 13.69 12.67 6.65
C SER A 286 15.09 12.20 7.04
N ALA A 287 15.25 11.52 8.18
CA ALA A 287 16.51 10.91 8.57
C ALA A 287 16.90 9.72 7.66
N VAL A 288 15.93 9.04 7.09
CA VAL A 288 16.12 7.91 6.14
C VAL A 288 16.27 8.42 4.70
N LYS A 289 15.45 9.39 4.30
CA LYS A 289 15.37 9.95 2.95
C LYS A 289 15.15 11.46 3.05
N PRO A 290 16.22 12.28 2.99
CA PRO A 290 16.14 13.72 3.25
C PRO A 290 15.17 14.50 2.35
N ASP A 291 14.91 14.00 1.14
CA ASP A 291 13.99 14.59 0.15
C ASP A 291 12.62 13.90 0.12
N ILE A 292 12.24 13.23 1.20
CA ILE A 292 10.92 12.59 1.32
C ILE A 292 9.80 13.61 1.17
N PHE A 293 8.81 13.30 0.34
CA PHE A 293 7.69 14.19 0.06
C PHE A 293 6.45 13.77 0.86
N ILE A 294 6.06 14.57 1.84
CA ILE A 294 4.93 14.28 2.74
C ILE A 294 3.90 15.40 2.61
N TYR A 295 2.66 15.02 2.33
CA TYR A 295 1.51 15.91 2.28
C TYR A 295 0.22 15.15 2.59
N GLY A 296 -0.89 15.84 2.71
CA GLY A 296 -2.17 15.22 3.03
C GLY A 296 -3.34 15.91 2.36
N GLU A 297 -4.46 15.27 2.52
CA GLU A 297 -5.77 15.78 2.15
C GLU A 297 -6.27 16.77 3.20
#